data_c62e3667f5a7dd13d79510d67ffdf8db
#
_entry.id   c62e3667f5a7dd13d79510d67ffdf8db
#
_cell.length_a   1.000
_cell.length_b   1.000
_cell.length_c   1.000
_cell.angle_alpha   90.00
_cell.angle_beta   90.00
_cell.angle_gamma   90.00
#
_symmetry.space_group_name_H-M   'P 1'
#
loop_
_entity.id
_entity.type
_entity.pdbx_description
1 polymer ?
#
loop_
_entity_poly.entity_id
_entity_poly.type
_entity_poly.pdbx_seq_one_letter_code
_entity_poly.pdbx_strand_id
1 'polypeptide(L)'
;MTMPINVLFEVPDNVSDEQAVFVEPLAAACEITEQLHIDPMQKIVVLGDGKLGLTTALTLNAQNFDVLLVGKHQNKLDIASAQGVQTKLLSEFKIEKKYDVVVEATGSASGFETSMALTKPRSVLVLKSTVASGKELNLAPIVIDEITVLGSRCGQFPPALRLLKNNKIDFSSFISGVYSIDDALEAFEANKSKD
;
A
#
# COMPACT_ATOMS: atom_id res chain seq x y z
N MET A 1 -21.32 -21.14 -7.17
CA MET A 1 -21.52 -19.67 -7.25
C MET A 1 -21.55 -19.27 -8.72
N THR A 2 -22.53 -18.50 -9.16
CA THR A 2 -22.60 -17.97 -10.54
C THR A 2 -22.37 -16.47 -10.52
N MET A 3 -21.49 -15.98 -11.39
CA MET A 3 -21.19 -14.55 -11.52
C MET A 3 -21.37 -14.12 -12.99
N PRO A 4 -21.78 -12.87 -13.25
CA PRO A 4 -21.83 -12.33 -14.61
C PRO A 4 -20.44 -12.33 -15.24
N ILE A 5 -20.32 -12.72 -16.51
CA ILE A 5 -19.03 -12.83 -17.20
C ILE A 5 -18.29 -11.49 -17.31
N ASN A 6 -19.02 -10.39 -17.35
CA ASN A 6 -18.44 -9.04 -17.45
C ASN A 6 -17.76 -8.52 -16.19
N VAL A 7 -17.85 -9.26 -15.07
CA VAL A 7 -17.12 -8.96 -13.82
C VAL A 7 -16.02 -9.97 -13.53
N LEU A 8 -15.74 -10.88 -14.46
CA LEU A 8 -14.65 -11.84 -14.38
C LEU A 8 -13.46 -11.33 -15.19
N PHE A 9 -12.29 -11.55 -14.63
CA PHE A 9 -11.01 -11.22 -15.25
C PHE A 9 -10.19 -12.50 -15.37
N GLU A 10 -9.70 -12.78 -16.56
CA GLU A 10 -8.83 -13.93 -16.79
C GLU A 10 -7.46 -13.68 -16.16
N VAL A 11 -6.96 -14.67 -15.40
CA VAL A 11 -5.61 -14.65 -14.88
C VAL A 11 -4.66 -15.07 -15.99
N PRO A 12 -3.58 -14.30 -16.28
CA PRO A 12 -2.61 -14.68 -17.31
C PRO A 12 -1.93 -16.03 -17.00
N ASP A 13 -1.65 -16.84 -18.03
CA ASP A 13 -1.08 -18.19 -17.89
C ASP A 13 0.25 -18.23 -17.12
N ASN A 14 1.00 -17.14 -17.11
CA ASN A 14 2.28 -17.05 -16.39
C ASN A 14 2.15 -16.51 -14.96
N VAL A 15 0.94 -16.33 -14.44
CA VAL A 15 0.67 -15.91 -13.06
C VAL A 15 0.09 -17.10 -12.30
N SER A 16 0.77 -17.56 -11.27
CA SER A 16 0.30 -18.66 -10.45
C SER A 16 -0.90 -18.24 -9.57
N ASP A 17 -1.65 -19.21 -9.05
CA ASP A 17 -2.77 -18.96 -8.14
C ASP A 17 -2.30 -18.23 -6.88
N GLU A 18 -1.12 -18.59 -6.35
CA GLU A 18 -0.51 -17.94 -5.18
C GLU A 18 -0.18 -16.45 -5.44
N GLN A 19 0.14 -16.08 -6.67
CA GLN A 19 0.33 -14.69 -7.06
C GLN A 19 -1.02 -14.01 -7.34
N ALA A 20 -1.96 -14.73 -7.93
CA ALA A 20 -3.27 -14.20 -8.31
C ALA A 20 -4.12 -13.77 -7.12
N VAL A 21 -3.96 -14.38 -5.93
CA VAL A 21 -4.68 -13.95 -4.72
C VAL A 21 -4.35 -12.52 -4.30
N PHE A 22 -3.24 -11.97 -4.78
CA PHE A 22 -2.86 -10.57 -4.52
C PHE A 22 -3.43 -9.56 -5.52
N VAL A 23 -4.19 -9.99 -6.53
CA VAL A 23 -4.75 -9.07 -7.54
C VAL A 23 -5.62 -7.99 -6.91
N GLU A 24 -6.47 -8.31 -5.92
CA GLU A 24 -7.34 -7.33 -5.27
C GLU A 24 -6.56 -6.28 -4.48
N PRO A 25 -5.67 -6.63 -3.53
CA PRO A 25 -4.89 -5.64 -2.81
C PRO A 25 -3.91 -4.87 -3.72
N LEU A 26 -3.41 -5.51 -4.78
CA LEU A 26 -2.57 -4.84 -5.78
C LEU A 26 -3.37 -3.84 -6.61
N ALA A 27 -4.61 -4.18 -7.00
CA ALA A 27 -5.52 -3.26 -7.67
C ALA A 27 -5.81 -2.03 -6.80
N ALA A 28 -6.04 -2.25 -5.49
CA ALA A 28 -6.20 -1.16 -4.55
C ALA A 28 -4.96 -0.25 -4.49
N ALA A 29 -3.75 -0.79 -4.59
CA ALA A 29 -2.53 0.01 -4.65
C ALA A 29 -2.38 0.78 -5.97
N CYS A 30 -2.74 0.16 -7.10
CA CYS A 30 -2.75 0.81 -8.42
C CYS A 30 -3.70 2.01 -8.50
N GLU A 31 -4.79 1.99 -7.73
CA GLU A 31 -5.80 3.07 -7.73
C GLU A 31 -5.21 4.44 -7.44
N ILE A 32 -4.12 4.53 -6.69
CA ILE A 32 -3.46 5.81 -6.40
C ILE A 32 -3.06 6.52 -7.70
N THR A 33 -2.48 5.81 -8.64
CA THR A 33 -2.04 6.37 -9.92
C THR A 33 -3.14 6.51 -10.97
N GLU A 34 -4.29 5.86 -10.76
CA GLU A 34 -5.51 6.08 -11.53
C GLU A 34 -6.24 7.36 -11.08
N GLN A 35 -6.19 7.68 -9.78
CA GLN A 35 -6.82 8.85 -9.19
C GLN A 35 -5.95 10.11 -9.24
N LEU A 36 -4.62 9.94 -9.23
CA LEU A 36 -3.66 11.02 -9.06
C LEU A 36 -2.60 10.97 -10.15
N HIS A 37 -2.47 12.08 -10.89
CA HIS A 37 -1.32 12.25 -11.77
C HIS A 37 -0.09 12.61 -10.93
N ILE A 38 0.90 11.72 -10.92
CA ILE A 38 2.16 11.90 -10.19
C ILE A 38 3.26 12.21 -11.20
N ASP A 39 3.95 13.35 -11.02
CA ASP A 39 5.13 13.66 -11.79
C ASP A 39 6.31 12.78 -11.35
N PRO A 40 7.11 12.20 -12.27
CA PRO A 40 8.26 11.35 -11.92
C PRO A 40 9.31 12.03 -11.01
N MET A 41 9.34 13.34 -10.95
CA MET A 41 10.25 14.10 -10.08
C MET A 41 9.71 14.33 -8.67
N GLN A 42 8.46 14.00 -8.41
CA GLN A 42 7.84 14.15 -7.09
C GLN A 42 8.38 13.12 -6.10
N LYS A 43 8.62 13.57 -4.88
CA LYS A 43 9.06 12.72 -3.77
C LYS A 43 7.84 12.07 -3.11
N ILE A 44 7.84 10.75 -3.10
CA ILE A 44 6.76 9.95 -2.52
C ILE A 44 7.25 9.29 -1.24
N VAL A 45 6.42 9.29 -0.20
CA VAL A 45 6.63 8.46 0.98
C VAL A 45 5.36 7.68 1.30
N VAL A 46 5.54 6.39 1.58
CA VAL A 46 4.50 5.50 2.10
C VAL A 46 4.79 5.28 3.58
N LEU A 47 3.83 5.60 4.45
CA LEU A 47 3.94 5.41 5.89
C LEU A 47 3.10 4.19 6.31
N GLY A 48 3.77 3.18 6.86
CA GLY A 48 3.18 1.92 7.31
C GLY A 48 3.75 0.71 6.56
N ASP A 49 4.20 -0.29 7.33
CA ASP A 49 4.82 -1.53 6.86
C ASP A 49 3.90 -2.76 6.99
N GLY A 50 2.59 -2.52 7.05
CA GLY A 50 1.59 -3.57 6.90
C GLY A 50 1.47 -4.06 5.45
N LYS A 51 0.71 -5.12 5.21
CA LYS A 51 0.51 -5.70 3.87
C LYS A 51 0.13 -4.64 2.83
N LEU A 52 -0.77 -3.71 3.17
CA LEU A 52 -1.20 -2.66 2.26
C LEU A 52 -0.10 -1.64 1.97
N GLY A 53 0.66 -1.21 2.98
CA GLY A 53 1.78 -0.27 2.80
C GLY A 53 2.90 -0.88 1.96
N LEU A 54 3.29 -2.13 2.25
CA LEU A 54 4.25 -2.88 1.45
C LEU A 54 3.79 -2.99 -0.02
N THR A 55 2.56 -3.47 -0.25
CA THR A 55 1.99 -3.61 -1.61
C THR A 55 1.97 -2.26 -2.32
N THR A 56 1.59 -1.17 -1.64
CA THR A 56 1.57 0.17 -2.22
C THR A 56 2.97 0.64 -2.62
N ALA A 57 3.96 0.48 -1.75
CA ALA A 57 5.34 0.88 -2.04
C ALA A 57 5.93 0.08 -3.21
N LEU A 58 5.70 -1.24 -3.25
CA LEU A 58 6.11 -2.10 -4.36
C LEU A 58 5.43 -1.69 -5.67
N THR A 59 4.13 -1.36 -5.62
CA THR A 59 3.37 -0.93 -6.81
C THR A 59 3.92 0.37 -7.39
N LEU A 60 4.14 1.37 -6.57
CA LEU A 60 4.70 2.66 -7.00
C LEU A 60 6.13 2.49 -7.54
N ASN A 61 6.96 1.68 -6.89
CA ASN A 61 8.30 1.35 -7.37
C ASN A 61 8.28 0.62 -8.72
N ALA A 62 7.37 -0.35 -8.89
CA ALA A 62 7.19 -1.10 -10.14
C ALA A 62 6.71 -0.20 -11.30
N GLN A 63 6.08 0.93 -10.99
CA GLN A 63 5.69 1.98 -11.94
C GLN A 63 6.79 3.03 -12.16
N ASN A 64 8.00 2.80 -11.62
CA ASN A 64 9.20 3.65 -11.73
C ASN A 64 9.11 5.00 -10.99
N PHE A 65 8.32 5.10 -9.92
CA PHE A 65 8.37 6.26 -9.04
C PHE A 65 9.47 6.11 -7.98
N ASP A 66 10.09 7.22 -7.59
CA ASP A 66 11.02 7.28 -6.45
C ASP A 66 10.22 7.28 -5.14
N VAL A 67 10.11 6.11 -4.51
CA VAL A 67 9.28 5.89 -3.32
C VAL A 67 10.13 5.46 -2.13
N LEU A 68 9.89 6.09 -0.99
CA LEU A 68 10.43 5.69 0.31
C LEU A 68 9.31 5.02 1.13
N LEU A 69 9.55 3.80 1.60
CA LEU A 69 8.70 3.13 2.58
C LEU A 69 9.24 3.36 3.99
N VAL A 70 8.40 3.90 4.87
CA VAL A 70 8.74 4.11 6.28
C VAL A 70 7.87 3.21 7.16
N GLY A 71 8.51 2.39 8.00
CA GLY A 71 7.83 1.42 8.84
C GLY A 71 8.48 1.21 10.20
N LYS A 72 7.90 0.34 11.02
CA LYS A 72 8.37 0.05 12.38
C LYS A 72 9.17 -1.26 12.48
N HIS A 73 9.03 -2.17 11.51
CA HIS A 73 9.52 -3.54 11.58
C HIS A 73 10.54 -3.80 10.48
N GLN A 74 11.82 -3.97 10.87
CA GLN A 74 12.91 -4.17 9.91
C GLN A 74 12.66 -5.36 8.99
N ASN A 75 12.22 -6.49 9.52
CA ASN A 75 11.94 -7.69 8.74
C ASN A 75 10.89 -7.48 7.63
N LYS A 76 9.92 -6.59 7.85
CA LYS A 76 8.92 -6.23 6.82
C LYS A 76 9.51 -5.26 5.80
N LEU A 77 10.32 -4.31 6.25
CA LEU A 77 11.02 -3.38 5.36
C LEU A 77 12.00 -4.11 4.44
N ASP A 78 12.65 -5.18 4.93
CA ASP A 78 13.57 -6.01 4.15
C ASP A 78 12.88 -6.67 2.94
N ILE A 79 11.59 -7.03 3.06
CA ILE A 79 10.79 -7.57 1.96
C ILE A 79 10.70 -6.57 0.80
N ALA A 80 10.43 -5.31 1.11
CA ALA A 80 10.32 -4.26 0.11
C ALA A 80 11.71 -3.87 -0.44
N SER A 81 12.71 -3.80 0.44
CA SER A 81 14.09 -3.49 0.06
C SER A 81 14.68 -4.54 -0.89
N ALA A 82 14.38 -5.83 -0.69
CA ALA A 82 14.79 -6.91 -1.58
C ALA A 82 14.24 -6.76 -3.02
N GLN A 83 13.17 -5.99 -3.19
CA GLN A 83 12.55 -5.68 -4.48
C GLN A 83 12.85 -4.23 -4.96
N GLY A 84 13.88 -3.60 -4.41
CA GLY A 84 14.40 -2.31 -4.88
C GLY A 84 13.70 -1.08 -4.31
N VAL A 85 12.77 -1.22 -3.35
CA VAL A 85 12.15 -0.08 -2.67
C VAL A 85 13.11 0.50 -1.64
N GLN A 86 13.29 1.82 -1.61
CA GLN A 86 14.00 2.48 -0.52
C GLN A 86 13.19 2.36 0.78
N THR A 87 13.84 1.98 1.87
CA THR A 87 13.17 1.77 3.16
C THR A 87 13.86 2.50 4.30
N LYS A 88 13.09 2.85 5.34
CA LYS A 88 13.62 3.47 6.55
C LYS A 88 12.81 3.07 7.77
N LEU A 89 13.49 2.76 8.90
CA LEU A 89 12.82 2.61 10.18
C LEU A 89 12.26 3.95 10.66
N LEU A 90 11.02 3.95 11.14
CA LEU A 90 10.38 5.15 11.68
C LEU A 90 11.14 5.75 12.86
N SER A 91 11.78 4.91 13.68
CA SER A 91 12.60 5.34 14.82
C SER A 91 13.85 6.16 14.44
N GLU A 92 14.33 5.98 13.19
CA GLU A 92 15.51 6.65 12.65
C GLU A 92 15.13 7.71 11.60
N PHE A 93 13.82 7.87 11.35
CA PHE A 93 13.31 8.70 10.29
C PHE A 93 13.01 10.11 10.78
N LYS A 94 13.65 11.11 10.15
CA LYS A 94 13.39 12.52 10.46
C LYS A 94 12.09 12.97 9.80
N ILE A 95 11.15 13.42 10.62
CA ILE A 95 9.87 13.95 10.16
C ILE A 95 10.08 15.39 9.68
N GLU A 96 9.94 15.61 8.39
CA GLU A 96 10.11 16.92 7.74
C GLU A 96 9.08 17.07 6.62
N LYS A 97 8.47 18.26 6.49
CA LYS A 97 7.55 18.62 5.39
C LYS A 97 8.29 18.72 4.04
N LYS A 98 8.53 17.58 3.39
CA LYS A 98 9.32 17.55 2.14
C LYS A 98 8.79 16.64 1.05
N TYR A 99 7.68 15.94 1.30
CA TYR A 99 7.12 15.00 0.34
C TYR A 99 5.94 15.60 -0.43
N ASP A 100 5.92 15.36 -1.73
CA ASP A 100 4.90 15.84 -2.65
C ASP A 100 3.67 14.93 -2.62
N VAL A 101 3.89 13.64 -2.37
CA VAL A 101 2.82 12.66 -2.16
C VAL A 101 3.16 11.85 -0.90
N VAL A 102 2.26 11.88 0.06
CA VAL A 102 2.35 11.05 1.27
C VAL A 102 1.21 10.05 1.26
N VAL A 103 1.51 8.78 1.41
CA VAL A 103 0.50 7.71 1.49
C VAL A 103 0.43 7.21 2.92
N GLU A 104 -0.70 7.43 3.58
CA GLU A 104 -1.00 6.92 4.91
C GLU A 104 -1.59 5.51 4.81
N ALA A 105 -0.86 4.50 5.32
CA ALA A 105 -1.24 3.09 5.31
C ALA A 105 -1.04 2.40 6.68
N THR A 106 -1.07 3.20 7.79
CA THR A 106 -0.84 2.67 9.14
C THR A 106 -2.11 2.24 9.86
N GLY A 107 -3.27 2.79 9.49
CA GLY A 107 -4.53 2.58 10.18
C GLY A 107 -4.61 3.20 11.59
N SER A 108 -3.77 4.19 11.90
CA SER A 108 -3.71 4.79 13.23
C SER A 108 -3.79 6.34 13.19
N ALA A 109 -4.34 6.93 14.26
CA ALA A 109 -4.40 8.39 14.40
C ALA A 109 -2.99 9.01 14.40
N SER A 110 -2.02 8.38 15.07
CA SER A 110 -0.63 8.84 15.07
C SER A 110 0.03 8.73 13.69
N GLY A 111 -0.38 7.76 12.87
CA GLY A 111 0.05 7.66 11.48
C GLY A 111 -0.48 8.82 10.64
N PHE A 112 -1.75 9.19 10.82
CA PHE A 112 -2.32 10.37 10.16
C PHE A 112 -1.57 11.65 10.54
N GLU A 113 -1.33 11.90 11.85
CA GLU A 113 -0.58 13.07 12.32
C GLU A 113 0.85 13.11 11.74
N THR A 114 1.52 11.97 11.72
CA THR A 114 2.86 11.85 11.11
C THR A 114 2.82 12.13 9.62
N SER A 115 1.83 11.58 8.91
CA SER A 115 1.65 11.81 7.47
C SER A 115 1.41 13.29 7.15
N MET A 116 0.58 13.96 7.94
CA MET A 116 0.39 15.41 7.85
C MET A 116 1.70 16.19 8.03
N ALA A 117 2.52 15.80 9.01
CA ALA A 117 3.80 16.44 9.28
C ALA A 117 4.87 16.19 8.19
N LEU A 118 4.68 15.19 7.33
CA LEU A 118 5.54 14.87 6.20
C LEU A 118 5.11 15.58 4.92
N THR A 119 3.82 15.93 4.79
CA THR A 119 3.26 16.50 3.57
C THR A 119 3.66 17.97 3.39
N LYS A 120 4.26 18.31 2.25
CA LYS A 120 4.57 19.71 1.89
C LYS A 120 3.29 20.53 1.76
N PRO A 121 3.36 21.86 1.97
CA PRO A 121 2.27 22.73 1.58
C PRO A 121 1.91 22.55 0.09
N ARG A 122 0.59 22.57 -0.22
CA ARG A 122 0.00 22.42 -1.56
C ARG A 122 0.29 21.07 -2.23
N SER A 123 0.53 20.04 -1.41
CA SER A 123 0.82 18.66 -1.82
C SER A 123 -0.33 17.72 -1.47
N VAL A 124 -0.17 16.42 -1.72
CA VAL A 124 -1.25 15.44 -1.59
C VAL A 124 -0.97 14.46 -0.46
N LEU A 125 -1.95 14.29 0.42
CA LEU A 125 -2.03 13.20 1.40
C LEU A 125 -3.06 12.17 0.93
N VAL A 126 -2.61 10.98 0.59
CA VAL A 126 -3.46 9.84 0.19
C VAL A 126 -3.75 8.99 1.42
N LEU A 127 -5.03 8.83 1.76
CA LEU A 127 -5.48 7.96 2.84
C LEU A 127 -5.85 6.58 2.26
N LYS A 128 -5.03 5.58 2.56
CA LYS A 128 -5.25 4.19 2.16
C LYS A 128 -5.84 3.34 3.28
N SER A 129 -5.74 3.80 4.51
CA SER A 129 -6.28 3.09 5.67
C SER A 129 -7.46 3.84 6.29
N THR A 130 -8.33 3.10 6.98
CA THR A 130 -9.42 3.68 7.77
C THR A 130 -8.99 3.82 9.22
N VAL A 131 -9.02 5.04 9.75
CA VAL A 131 -8.81 5.29 11.18
C VAL A 131 -10.15 5.16 11.89
N ALA A 132 -10.43 3.98 12.42
CA ALA A 132 -11.70 3.68 13.11
C ALA A 132 -11.68 4.00 14.62
N SER A 133 -10.68 4.72 15.11
CA SER A 133 -10.41 4.84 16.55
C SER A 133 -11.26 5.86 17.29
N GLY A 134 -12.13 6.64 16.62
CA GLY A 134 -12.93 7.70 17.24
C GLY A 134 -12.10 8.83 17.90
N LYS A 135 -10.79 8.91 17.62
CA LYS A 135 -9.91 9.97 18.11
C LYS A 135 -10.14 11.26 17.31
N GLU A 136 -10.09 12.39 18.01
CA GLU A 136 -10.09 13.70 17.38
C GLU A 136 -8.83 13.86 16.51
N LEU A 137 -9.01 14.34 15.28
CA LEU A 137 -7.93 14.68 14.37
C LEU A 137 -7.86 16.20 14.22
N ASN A 138 -6.65 16.75 14.30
CA ASN A 138 -6.43 18.15 13.98
C ASN A 138 -6.39 18.36 12.46
N LEU A 139 -7.45 18.93 11.91
CA LEU A 139 -7.56 19.19 10.47
C LEU A 139 -7.05 20.59 10.06
N ALA A 140 -6.70 21.46 11.03
CA ALA A 140 -6.21 22.81 10.71
C ALA A 140 -5.02 22.86 9.75
N PRO A 141 -4.04 21.95 9.82
CA PRO A 141 -2.93 21.93 8.85
C PRO A 141 -3.36 21.72 7.40
N ILE A 142 -4.50 21.03 7.16
CA ILE A 142 -5.03 20.85 5.78
C ILE A 142 -5.34 22.21 5.16
N VAL A 143 -5.98 23.10 5.93
CA VAL A 143 -6.35 24.44 5.47
C VAL A 143 -5.14 25.37 5.41
N ILE A 144 -4.29 25.35 6.46
CA ILE A 144 -3.12 26.24 6.59
C ILE A 144 -2.09 25.97 5.48
N ASP A 145 -1.84 24.70 5.19
CA ASP A 145 -0.84 24.27 4.20
C ASP A 145 -1.48 23.98 2.81
N GLU A 146 -2.78 24.22 2.62
CA GLU A 146 -3.53 23.98 1.38
C GLU A 146 -3.35 22.52 0.86
N ILE A 147 -3.38 21.53 1.77
CA ILE A 147 -3.14 20.12 1.46
C ILE A 147 -4.39 19.51 0.81
N THR A 148 -4.21 18.80 -0.31
CA THR A 148 -5.25 17.94 -0.87
C THR A 148 -5.25 16.61 -0.14
N VAL A 149 -6.38 16.25 0.48
CA VAL A 149 -6.56 14.93 1.10
C VAL A 149 -7.39 14.05 0.18
N LEU A 150 -6.81 12.93 -0.28
CA LEU A 150 -7.42 11.99 -1.20
C LEU A 150 -7.70 10.66 -0.49
N GLY A 151 -8.96 10.26 -0.42
CA GLY A 151 -9.34 8.90 -0.01
C GLY A 151 -9.17 7.93 -1.17
N SER A 152 -8.43 6.83 -0.96
CA SER A 152 -8.20 5.82 -2.00
C SER A 152 -8.43 4.44 -1.42
N ARG A 153 -9.29 3.63 -2.06
CA ARG A 153 -9.69 2.31 -1.53
C ARG A 153 -9.44 1.18 -2.53
N CYS A 154 -10.41 0.87 -3.35
CA CYS A 154 -10.37 -0.23 -4.31
C CYS A 154 -9.92 0.27 -5.67
N GLY A 155 -9.39 -0.62 -6.50
CA GLY A 155 -8.95 -0.29 -7.86
C GLY A 155 -9.41 -1.32 -8.89
N GLN A 156 -9.12 -1.03 -10.15
CA GLN A 156 -9.41 -1.91 -11.27
C GLN A 156 -8.40 -3.06 -11.34
N PHE A 157 -8.86 -4.28 -11.67
CA PHE A 157 -8.01 -5.47 -11.80
C PHE A 157 -7.02 -5.44 -12.98
N PRO A 158 -7.36 -4.89 -14.16
CA PRO A 158 -6.44 -4.91 -15.29
C PRO A 158 -5.06 -4.29 -15.04
N PRO A 159 -4.89 -3.15 -14.35
CA PRO A 159 -3.57 -2.65 -13.99
C PRO A 159 -2.77 -3.63 -13.13
N ALA A 160 -3.40 -4.22 -12.12
CA ALA A 160 -2.78 -5.20 -11.23
C ALA A 160 -2.32 -6.47 -11.98
N LEU A 161 -3.20 -7.02 -12.82
CA LEU A 161 -2.88 -8.18 -13.66
C LEU A 161 -1.71 -7.90 -14.61
N ARG A 162 -1.61 -6.68 -15.17
CA ARG A 162 -0.46 -6.30 -16.01
C ARG A 162 0.87 -6.29 -15.23
N LEU A 163 0.86 -5.84 -13.98
CA LEU A 163 2.07 -5.86 -13.15
C LEU A 163 2.52 -7.29 -12.84
N LEU A 164 1.58 -8.18 -12.49
CA LEU A 164 1.87 -9.60 -12.25
C LEU A 164 2.34 -10.30 -13.53
N LYS A 165 1.63 -10.12 -14.63
CA LYS A 165 1.99 -10.68 -15.94
C LYS A 165 3.42 -10.34 -16.36
N ASN A 166 3.88 -9.12 -16.04
CA ASN A 166 5.20 -8.62 -16.38
C ASN A 166 6.27 -8.93 -15.30
N ASN A 167 5.94 -9.74 -14.30
CA ASN A 167 6.81 -10.09 -13.16
C ASN A 167 7.45 -8.86 -12.49
N LYS A 168 6.65 -7.78 -12.34
CA LYS A 168 7.14 -6.53 -11.75
C LYS A 168 7.16 -6.54 -10.23
N ILE A 169 6.39 -7.44 -9.60
CA ILE A 169 6.30 -7.59 -8.15
C ILE A 169 6.25 -9.09 -7.85
N ASP A 170 7.01 -9.52 -6.84
CA ASP A 170 6.98 -10.87 -6.31
C ASP A 170 6.33 -10.88 -4.92
N PHE A 171 5.24 -11.61 -4.78
CA PHE A 171 4.51 -11.77 -3.52
C PHE A 171 4.87 -13.03 -2.75
N SER A 172 5.84 -13.83 -3.18
CA SER A 172 6.23 -15.08 -2.52
C SER A 172 6.56 -14.90 -1.04
N SER A 173 7.23 -13.79 -0.70
CA SER A 173 7.57 -13.44 0.68
C SER A 173 6.39 -12.95 1.56
N PHE A 174 5.22 -12.72 0.95
CA PHE A 174 3.99 -12.34 1.68
C PHE A 174 3.18 -13.57 2.12
N ILE A 175 3.47 -14.74 1.54
CA ILE A 175 2.74 -15.98 1.80
C ILE A 175 3.40 -16.67 2.98
N SER A 176 2.67 -16.81 4.07
CA SER A 176 3.16 -17.48 5.27
C SER A 176 2.63 -18.92 5.44
N GLY A 177 1.70 -19.34 4.60
CA GLY A 177 1.16 -20.69 4.58
C GLY A 177 0.11 -20.86 3.49
N VAL A 178 0.01 -22.07 2.97
CA VAL A 178 -1.01 -22.50 2.01
C VAL A 178 -1.77 -23.66 2.63
N TYR A 179 -3.08 -23.58 2.64
CA TYR A 179 -3.97 -24.55 3.27
C TYR A 179 -5.00 -25.05 2.26
N SER A 180 -5.40 -26.31 2.39
CA SER A 180 -6.55 -26.78 1.63
C SER A 180 -7.85 -26.12 2.10
N ILE A 181 -8.90 -26.15 1.29
CA ILE A 181 -10.20 -25.61 1.70
C ILE A 181 -10.80 -26.38 2.88
N ASP A 182 -10.46 -27.66 3.02
CA ASP A 182 -10.91 -28.50 4.13
C ASP A 182 -10.26 -28.08 5.45
N ASP A 183 -9.07 -27.48 5.41
CA ASP A 183 -8.30 -26.97 6.55
C ASP A 183 -8.51 -25.47 6.80
N ALA A 184 -9.56 -24.87 6.23
CA ALA A 184 -9.80 -23.42 6.31
C ALA A 184 -9.86 -22.89 7.77
N LEU A 185 -10.40 -23.67 8.72
CA LEU A 185 -10.43 -23.27 10.14
C LEU A 185 -9.02 -23.17 10.73
N GLU A 186 -8.12 -24.08 10.37
CA GLU A 186 -6.72 -24.04 10.79
C GLU A 186 -6.02 -22.80 10.24
N ALA A 187 -6.26 -22.46 8.97
CA ALA A 187 -5.75 -21.24 8.36
C ALA A 187 -6.20 -19.97 9.10
N PHE A 188 -7.47 -19.91 9.53
CA PHE A 188 -7.99 -18.78 10.33
C PHE A 188 -7.31 -18.72 11.71
N GLU A 189 -7.11 -19.83 12.39
CA GLU A 189 -6.43 -19.86 13.70
C GLU A 189 -4.95 -19.45 13.56
N ALA A 190 -4.25 -19.96 12.54
CA ALA A 190 -2.87 -19.57 12.25
C ALA A 190 -2.72 -18.07 11.99
N ASN A 191 -3.74 -17.43 11.39
CA ASN A 191 -3.71 -15.97 11.13
C ASN A 191 -3.94 -15.12 12.40
N LYS A 192 -4.64 -15.66 13.42
CA LYS A 192 -4.86 -14.95 14.70
C LYS A 192 -3.60 -14.84 15.56
N SER A 193 -2.66 -15.77 15.42
CA SER A 193 -1.43 -15.84 16.20
C SER A 193 -0.28 -14.96 15.68
N LYS A 194 -0.55 -14.11 14.70
CA LYS A 194 0.45 -13.19 14.11
C LYS A 194 0.28 -11.80 14.68
N ASP A 195 0.99 -11.55 15.76
CA ASP A 195 1.39 -10.22 16.19
C ASP A 195 2.68 -9.79 15.47
#